data_88fcb3af224e005fb9736fe45fc08d63
#
_entry.id   88fcb3af224e005fb9736fe45fc08d63
#
_cell.length_a   1.000
_cell.length_b   1.000
_cell.length_c   1.000
_cell.angle_alpha   90.00
_cell.angle_beta   90.00
_cell.angle_gamma   90.00
#
_symmetry.space_group_name_H-M   'P 1'
#
loop_
_entity.id
_entity.type
_entity.pdbx_description
1 polymer ?
#
loop_
_entity_poly.entity_id
_entity_poly.type
_entity_poly.pdbx_seq_one_letter_code
_entity_poly.pdbx_strand_id
1 'polypeptide(L)'
;MTTEMKIQKMSEIELQEVEWLWYPYIPFGKITIIQGDPGEGKTTLGLRLAAACSNGTGFPGMEEREPISVIYQTAEDGLGDTVKPRLIEAEANENLIFNICEDTDVLTLKDERIEAAIRATNAKLAIFDPIQGYVGEDTDMNRANEIRTVMRALARVAEETGCAIVFIGHLNKTKGTSSAYRGLGTIDFRASARSVLLVGRIRKQPNVRVMVHDKSSLAPEGKPLAFNLGNEEGFHWLEGFDEITADELLSGGGAETKGDAAEDLILDMLSSGEYVAAEQIHAKAKEQNISTRTVNEAKSRIPGIVTKKIGKGWFWAMPDRAGKSDEDCNIAVSSDDKTEDCSLEEDVAPCTLQCCIDENDCTEVPTEDLSEVPSQVSPLSVKPSVTEGIAG
;
A
#
# COMPACT_ATOMS: atom_id res chain seq x y z
N MET A 1 -33.50 -30.68 -21.61
CA MET A 1 -33.79 -30.82 -20.18
C MET A 1 -34.60 -29.59 -19.78
N THR A 2 -35.86 -29.77 -19.41
CA THR A 2 -36.68 -28.66 -18.89
C THR A 2 -36.20 -28.39 -17.46
N THR A 3 -35.62 -27.19 -17.26
CA THR A 3 -35.24 -26.75 -15.93
C THR A 3 -36.50 -26.54 -15.10
N GLU A 4 -36.69 -27.35 -14.08
CA GLU A 4 -37.83 -27.25 -13.17
C GLU A 4 -37.70 -25.91 -12.41
N MET A 5 -38.68 -25.05 -12.56
CA MET A 5 -38.71 -23.74 -11.88
C MET A 5 -39.08 -23.95 -10.42
N LYS A 6 -38.17 -23.66 -9.51
CA LYS A 6 -38.41 -23.65 -8.05
C LYS A 6 -38.81 -22.25 -7.61
N ILE A 7 -39.94 -22.10 -6.96
CA ILE A 7 -40.43 -20.86 -6.33
C ILE A 7 -40.57 -21.12 -4.85
N GLN A 8 -40.00 -20.25 -4.01
CA GLN A 8 -40.09 -20.34 -2.56
C GLN A 8 -40.71 -19.05 -2.01
N LYS A 9 -41.56 -19.14 -1.01
CA LYS A 9 -42.11 -17.96 -0.33
C LYS A 9 -41.10 -17.41 0.65
N MET A 10 -41.05 -16.08 0.79
CA MET A 10 -40.19 -15.41 1.76
C MET A 10 -40.47 -15.84 3.20
N SER A 11 -41.72 -16.18 3.53
CA SER A 11 -42.13 -16.72 4.85
C SER A 11 -41.60 -18.12 5.18
N GLU A 12 -41.05 -18.80 4.17
CA GLU A 12 -40.47 -20.16 4.32
C GLU A 12 -38.94 -20.09 4.42
N ILE A 13 -38.35 -18.87 4.29
CA ILE A 13 -36.90 -18.65 4.39
C ILE A 13 -36.59 -18.30 5.84
N GLU A 14 -35.70 -19.08 6.43
CA GLU A 14 -35.20 -18.80 7.79
C GLU A 14 -34.38 -17.51 7.82
N LEU A 15 -34.62 -16.69 8.84
CA LEU A 15 -33.80 -15.49 9.09
C LEU A 15 -32.39 -15.92 9.51
N GLN A 16 -31.38 -15.39 8.82
CA GLN A 16 -29.98 -15.60 9.17
C GLN A 16 -29.36 -14.25 9.49
N GLU A 17 -28.68 -14.17 10.62
CA GLU A 17 -27.86 -13.01 10.96
C GLU A 17 -26.53 -13.06 10.20
N VAL A 18 -25.99 -11.86 9.90
CA VAL A 18 -24.68 -11.77 9.26
C VAL A 18 -23.60 -11.99 10.31
N GLU A 19 -22.84 -13.04 10.15
CA GLU A 19 -21.65 -13.26 10.96
C GLU A 19 -20.46 -12.49 10.41
N TRP A 20 -19.58 -12.02 11.31
CA TRP A 20 -18.46 -11.16 10.97
C TRP A 20 -17.14 -11.79 11.38
N LEU A 21 -16.19 -11.79 10.45
CA LEU A 21 -14.78 -12.00 10.77
C LEU A 21 -14.24 -10.77 11.51
N TRP A 22 -14.56 -9.58 11.01
CA TRP A 22 -14.16 -8.30 11.57
C TRP A 22 -15.27 -7.27 11.35
N TYR A 23 -16.07 -7.02 12.39
CA TYR A 23 -17.19 -6.05 12.32
C TYR A 23 -16.67 -4.61 12.31
N PRO A 24 -17.18 -3.73 11.42
CA PRO A 24 -18.14 -3.97 10.34
C PRO A 24 -17.44 -4.16 8.97
N TYR A 25 -16.14 -4.48 8.95
CA TYR A 25 -15.29 -4.42 7.75
C TYR A 25 -15.32 -5.69 6.90
N ILE A 26 -15.25 -6.88 7.52
CA ILE A 26 -15.14 -8.16 6.81
C ILE A 26 -16.19 -9.15 7.32
N PRO A 27 -17.28 -9.38 6.56
CA PRO A 27 -18.28 -10.38 6.88
C PRO A 27 -17.84 -11.79 6.47
N PHE A 28 -18.20 -12.80 7.23
CA PHE A 28 -18.08 -14.20 6.82
C PHE A 28 -19.01 -14.52 5.64
N GLY A 29 -18.62 -15.49 4.81
CA GLY A 29 -19.42 -15.94 3.69
C GLY A 29 -19.65 -14.90 2.60
N LYS A 30 -18.85 -13.85 2.55
CA LYS A 30 -18.98 -12.74 1.60
C LYS A 30 -17.62 -12.32 1.03
N ILE A 31 -17.69 -11.53 -0.04
CA ILE A 31 -16.51 -10.94 -0.68
C ILE A 31 -16.26 -9.54 -0.13
N THR A 32 -15.02 -9.30 0.29
CA THR A 32 -14.46 -7.99 0.64
C THR A 32 -13.33 -7.63 -0.30
N ILE A 33 -13.20 -6.37 -0.68
CA ILE A 33 -12.08 -5.86 -1.47
C ILE A 33 -11.29 -4.86 -0.63
N ILE A 34 -9.96 -5.04 -0.58
CA ILE A 34 -9.00 -4.07 -0.04
C ILE A 34 -8.26 -3.45 -1.24
N GLN A 35 -8.45 -2.18 -1.48
CA GLN A 35 -7.88 -1.48 -2.63
C GLN A 35 -7.05 -0.27 -2.22
N GLY A 36 -6.14 0.17 -3.08
CA GLY A 36 -5.28 1.33 -2.86
C GLY A 36 -4.16 1.38 -3.90
N ASP A 37 -3.44 2.50 -3.96
CA ASP A 37 -2.29 2.64 -4.87
C ASP A 37 -1.16 1.64 -4.52
N PRO A 38 -0.25 1.30 -5.44
CA PRO A 38 0.91 0.46 -5.14
C PRO A 38 1.77 1.06 -4.00
N GLY A 39 2.30 0.20 -3.11
CA GLY A 39 3.13 0.63 -1.99
C GLY A 39 2.38 1.22 -0.78
N GLU A 40 1.05 1.18 -0.77
CA GLU A 40 0.24 1.69 0.35
C GLU A 40 0.03 0.70 1.50
N GLY A 41 0.73 -0.45 1.51
CA GLY A 41 0.73 -1.37 2.65
C GLY A 41 -0.45 -2.36 2.68
N LYS A 42 -1.16 -2.55 1.58
CA LYS A 42 -2.28 -3.52 1.47
C LYS A 42 -1.86 -4.95 1.77
N THR A 43 -0.77 -5.41 1.14
CA THR A 43 -0.16 -6.73 1.39
C THR A 43 0.21 -6.91 2.85
N THR A 44 0.85 -5.91 3.48
CA THR A 44 1.19 -5.94 4.91
C THR A 44 -0.07 -6.08 5.77
N LEU A 45 -1.11 -5.30 5.49
CA LEU A 45 -2.40 -5.40 6.19
C LEU A 45 -3.02 -6.78 6.02
N GLY A 46 -2.99 -7.35 4.80
CA GLY A 46 -3.49 -8.71 4.52
C GLY A 46 -2.73 -9.80 5.27
N LEU A 47 -1.40 -9.72 5.32
CA LEU A 47 -0.56 -10.66 6.08
C LEU A 47 -0.77 -10.54 7.59
N ARG A 48 -0.90 -9.32 8.13
CA ARG A 48 -1.23 -9.09 9.54
C ARG A 48 -2.62 -9.63 9.89
N LEU A 49 -3.60 -9.49 8.97
CA LEU A 49 -4.93 -10.10 9.13
C LEU A 49 -4.85 -11.63 9.15
N ALA A 50 -4.08 -12.21 8.22
CA ALA A 50 -3.86 -13.67 8.20
C ALA A 50 -3.20 -14.16 9.49
N ALA A 51 -2.19 -13.45 10.00
CA ALA A 51 -1.51 -13.75 11.25
C ALA A 51 -2.47 -13.68 12.44
N ALA A 52 -3.22 -12.59 12.58
CA ALA A 52 -4.20 -12.42 13.64
C ALA A 52 -5.26 -13.54 13.64
N CYS A 53 -5.81 -13.87 12.48
CA CYS A 53 -6.77 -14.95 12.32
C CYS A 53 -6.19 -16.33 12.67
N SER A 54 -4.94 -16.60 12.27
CA SER A 54 -4.27 -17.87 12.56
C SER A 54 -3.92 -18.06 14.04
N ASN A 55 -3.85 -16.97 14.82
CA ASN A 55 -3.62 -16.99 16.24
C ASN A 55 -4.90 -16.81 17.06
N GLY A 56 -6.02 -16.42 16.45
CA GLY A 56 -7.25 -16.07 17.15
C GLY A 56 -7.21 -14.71 17.84
N THR A 57 -6.19 -13.86 17.56
CA THR A 57 -6.08 -12.51 18.10
C THR A 57 -6.95 -11.53 17.31
N GLY A 58 -7.28 -10.38 17.91
CA GLY A 58 -8.15 -9.39 17.30
C GLY A 58 -7.41 -8.20 16.68
N PHE A 59 -8.01 -7.62 15.66
CA PHE A 59 -7.75 -6.26 15.18
C PHE A 59 -8.59 -5.25 15.99
N PRO A 60 -8.39 -3.94 15.85
CA PRO A 60 -9.21 -2.94 16.52
C PRO A 60 -10.70 -3.18 16.26
N GLY A 61 -11.48 -3.37 17.33
CA GLY A 61 -12.90 -3.72 17.26
C GLY A 61 -13.22 -5.15 16.79
N MET A 62 -12.23 -5.99 16.54
CA MET A 62 -12.39 -7.42 16.26
C MET A 62 -12.27 -8.20 17.56
N GLU A 63 -13.24 -9.06 17.83
CA GLU A 63 -13.20 -9.92 19.00
C GLU A 63 -12.15 -11.04 18.84
N GLU A 64 -11.49 -11.39 19.93
CA GLU A 64 -10.67 -12.60 20.00
C GLU A 64 -11.53 -13.85 19.81
N ARG A 65 -10.98 -14.85 19.14
CA ARG A 65 -11.67 -16.09 18.81
C ARG A 65 -10.72 -17.27 18.78
N GLU A 66 -11.25 -18.46 18.61
CA GLU A 66 -10.42 -19.64 18.31
C GLU A 66 -9.64 -19.41 17.01
N PRO A 67 -8.37 -19.85 16.95
CA PRO A 67 -7.57 -19.81 15.72
C PRO A 67 -8.28 -20.45 14.54
N ILE A 68 -8.23 -19.82 13.38
CA ILE A 68 -8.87 -20.31 12.16
C ILE A 68 -7.87 -20.53 11.03
N SER A 69 -8.17 -21.48 10.15
CA SER A 69 -7.39 -21.71 8.93
C SER A 69 -7.57 -20.57 7.94
N VAL A 70 -6.47 -20.14 7.33
CA VAL A 70 -6.39 -19.07 6.34
C VAL A 70 -5.75 -19.58 5.08
N ILE A 71 -6.30 -19.25 3.90
CA ILE A 71 -5.64 -19.41 2.61
C ILE A 71 -5.07 -18.02 2.24
N TYR A 72 -3.76 -17.95 1.99
CA TYR A 72 -3.10 -16.76 1.47
C TYR A 72 -2.47 -17.08 0.13
N GLN A 73 -3.00 -16.46 -0.92
CA GLN A 73 -2.56 -16.66 -2.29
C GLN A 73 -1.93 -15.38 -2.83
N THR A 74 -0.71 -15.48 -3.34
CA THR A 74 0.03 -14.36 -3.92
C THR A 74 0.49 -14.67 -5.34
N ALA A 75 0.39 -13.67 -6.23
CA ALA A 75 0.85 -13.77 -7.61
C ALA A 75 2.10 -12.90 -7.90
N GLU A 76 2.48 -12.02 -6.97
CA GLU A 76 3.61 -11.11 -7.17
C GLU A 76 4.77 -11.41 -6.23
N ASP A 77 4.49 -11.75 -4.97
CA ASP A 77 5.51 -11.96 -3.93
C ASP A 77 5.93 -13.43 -3.84
N GLY A 78 7.23 -13.71 -3.71
CA GLY A 78 7.75 -15.06 -3.46
C GLY A 78 7.33 -15.58 -2.06
N LEU A 79 6.87 -16.84 -2.02
CA LEU A 79 6.42 -17.43 -0.75
C LEU A 79 7.54 -17.55 0.28
N GLY A 80 8.74 -17.97 -0.15
CA GLY A 80 9.86 -18.28 0.74
C GLY A 80 10.67 -17.06 1.17
N ASP A 81 10.82 -16.09 0.31
CA ASP A 81 11.71 -14.92 0.50
C ASP A 81 10.96 -13.65 0.94
N THR A 82 9.66 -13.58 0.70
CA THR A 82 8.88 -12.38 0.97
C THR A 82 7.71 -12.65 1.92
N VAL A 83 6.81 -13.58 1.58
CA VAL A 83 5.58 -13.82 2.35
C VAL A 83 5.89 -14.46 3.71
N LYS A 84 6.66 -15.56 3.69
CA LYS A 84 6.98 -16.30 4.91
C LYS A 84 7.76 -15.45 5.93
N PRO A 85 8.81 -14.69 5.58
CA PRO A 85 9.48 -13.79 6.53
C PRO A 85 8.53 -12.77 7.18
N ARG A 86 7.60 -12.20 6.39
CA ARG A 86 6.61 -11.22 6.90
C ARG A 86 5.56 -11.87 7.81
N LEU A 87 5.18 -13.14 7.55
CA LEU A 87 4.30 -13.90 8.45
C LEU A 87 4.99 -14.22 9.77
N ILE A 88 6.29 -14.58 9.74
CA ILE A 88 7.11 -14.79 10.95
C ILE A 88 7.22 -13.50 11.76
N GLU A 89 7.50 -12.36 11.10
CA GLU A 89 7.52 -11.04 11.75
C GLU A 89 6.16 -10.66 12.36
N ALA A 90 5.07 -11.11 11.75
CA ALA A 90 3.72 -10.93 12.25
C ALA A 90 3.33 -11.97 13.33
N GLU A 91 4.27 -12.83 13.76
CA GLU A 91 4.06 -13.91 14.75
C GLU A 91 2.92 -14.86 14.38
N ALA A 92 2.71 -15.13 13.06
CA ALA A 92 1.63 -15.95 12.56
C ALA A 92 1.79 -17.43 12.98
N ASN A 93 0.67 -18.11 13.22
CA ASN A 93 0.65 -19.56 13.29
C ASN A 93 0.70 -20.18 11.88
N GLU A 94 1.92 -20.42 11.38
CA GLU A 94 2.14 -20.93 10.03
C GLU A 94 1.43 -22.27 9.74
N ASN A 95 1.10 -23.06 10.76
CA ASN A 95 0.39 -24.34 10.60
C ASN A 95 -1.08 -24.16 10.18
N LEU A 96 -1.62 -22.96 10.31
CA LEU A 96 -2.99 -22.62 9.91
C LEU A 96 -3.05 -21.70 8.69
N ILE A 97 -1.89 -21.42 8.05
CA ILE A 97 -1.84 -20.62 6.83
C ILE A 97 -1.43 -21.50 5.66
N PHE A 98 -2.28 -21.58 4.65
CA PHE A 98 -2.16 -22.46 3.50
C PHE A 98 -2.01 -21.65 2.21
N ASN A 99 -1.34 -22.26 1.24
CA ASN A 99 -1.25 -21.76 -0.14
C ASN A 99 -1.66 -22.86 -1.10
N ILE A 100 -2.37 -22.52 -2.19
CA ILE A 100 -2.73 -23.44 -3.26
C ILE A 100 -1.53 -23.54 -4.21
N CYS A 101 -0.95 -24.74 -4.34
CA CYS A 101 0.20 -24.94 -5.22
C CYS A 101 -0.18 -24.81 -6.70
N GLU A 102 0.66 -24.14 -7.47
CA GLU A 102 0.49 -23.89 -8.91
C GLU A 102 1.50 -24.69 -9.76
N ASP A 103 1.76 -25.94 -9.36
CA ASP A 103 2.81 -26.77 -9.97
C ASP A 103 2.54 -27.13 -11.43
N THR A 104 1.28 -27.17 -11.86
CA THR A 104 0.88 -27.56 -13.21
C THR A 104 0.27 -26.43 -14.01
N ASP A 105 -0.65 -25.70 -13.41
CA ASP A 105 -1.41 -24.64 -14.07
C ASP A 105 -1.55 -23.41 -13.16
N VAL A 106 -1.46 -22.22 -13.75
CA VAL A 106 -1.69 -20.94 -13.05
C VAL A 106 -3.10 -20.92 -12.48
N LEU A 107 -3.23 -20.55 -11.22
CA LEU A 107 -4.51 -20.43 -10.55
C LEU A 107 -5.31 -19.25 -11.10
N THR A 108 -6.57 -19.45 -11.42
CA THR A 108 -7.47 -18.37 -11.83
C THR A 108 -8.69 -18.31 -10.91
N LEU A 109 -9.41 -17.16 -10.92
CA LEU A 109 -10.63 -16.98 -10.12
C LEU A 109 -11.78 -17.93 -10.52
N LYS A 110 -11.66 -18.64 -11.65
CA LYS A 110 -12.64 -19.63 -12.12
C LYS A 110 -12.30 -21.05 -11.66
N ASP A 111 -11.16 -21.24 -11.03
CA ASP A 111 -10.60 -22.53 -10.73
C ASP A 111 -11.32 -23.21 -9.56
N GLU A 112 -11.75 -24.46 -9.78
CA GLU A 112 -12.41 -25.26 -8.76
C GLU A 112 -11.49 -25.62 -7.57
N ARG A 113 -10.16 -25.51 -7.74
CA ARG A 113 -9.17 -25.68 -6.67
C ARG A 113 -9.39 -24.71 -5.52
N ILE A 114 -9.95 -23.51 -5.77
CA ILE A 114 -10.25 -22.53 -4.72
C ILE A 114 -11.28 -23.10 -3.74
N GLU A 115 -12.42 -23.58 -4.25
CA GLU A 115 -13.45 -24.20 -3.41
C GLU A 115 -12.93 -25.47 -2.73
N ALA A 116 -12.22 -26.32 -3.47
CA ALA A 116 -11.64 -27.54 -2.94
C ALA A 116 -10.66 -27.28 -1.79
N ALA A 117 -9.78 -26.28 -1.92
CA ALA A 117 -8.84 -25.90 -0.87
C ALA A 117 -9.54 -25.34 0.37
N ILE A 118 -10.54 -24.46 0.20
CA ILE A 118 -11.33 -23.92 1.32
C ILE A 118 -11.99 -25.06 2.10
N ARG A 119 -12.61 -26.02 1.42
CA ARG A 119 -13.27 -27.16 2.05
C ARG A 119 -12.26 -28.11 2.72
N ALA A 120 -11.14 -28.40 2.06
CA ALA A 120 -10.12 -29.32 2.57
C ALA A 120 -9.42 -28.79 3.83
N THR A 121 -9.15 -27.49 3.90
CA THR A 121 -8.50 -26.84 5.04
C THR A 121 -9.48 -26.30 6.07
N ASN A 122 -10.78 -26.34 5.80
CA ASN A 122 -11.83 -25.64 6.55
C ASN A 122 -11.51 -24.16 6.77
N ALA A 123 -10.90 -23.53 5.76
CA ALA A 123 -10.50 -22.14 5.85
C ALA A 123 -11.71 -21.21 6.02
N LYS A 124 -11.58 -20.25 6.94
CA LYS A 124 -12.60 -19.23 7.21
C LYS A 124 -12.21 -17.86 6.64
N LEU A 125 -10.98 -17.75 6.16
CA LEU A 125 -10.47 -16.58 5.44
C LEU A 125 -9.65 -17.06 4.23
N ALA A 126 -9.90 -16.46 3.06
CA ALA A 126 -9.10 -16.66 1.86
C ALA A 126 -8.71 -15.29 1.29
N ILE A 127 -7.42 -15.00 1.17
CA ILE A 127 -6.85 -13.73 0.68
C ILE A 127 -6.17 -13.99 -0.66
N PHE A 128 -6.45 -13.17 -1.67
CA PHE A 128 -5.80 -13.19 -2.98
C PHE A 128 -5.12 -11.84 -3.23
N ASP A 129 -3.80 -11.83 -3.39
CA ASP A 129 -2.95 -10.64 -3.48
C ASP A 129 -1.94 -10.71 -4.64
N PRO A 130 -2.09 -9.87 -5.67
CA PRO A 130 -3.26 -9.08 -5.99
C PRO A 130 -4.27 -9.86 -6.86
N ILE A 131 -5.54 -9.47 -6.82
CA ILE A 131 -6.61 -10.08 -7.63
C ILE A 131 -6.27 -10.09 -9.13
N GLN A 132 -5.53 -9.09 -9.61
CA GLN A 132 -5.14 -8.95 -10.99
C GLN A 132 -4.35 -10.17 -11.51
N GLY A 133 -3.55 -10.79 -10.68
CA GLY A 133 -2.76 -11.98 -11.02
C GLY A 133 -3.60 -13.24 -11.25
N TYR A 134 -4.86 -13.24 -10.77
CA TYR A 134 -5.76 -14.39 -10.84
C TYR A 134 -6.89 -14.25 -11.87
N VAL A 135 -6.93 -13.13 -12.58
CA VAL A 135 -7.84 -12.96 -13.72
C VAL A 135 -7.18 -13.61 -14.93
N GLY A 136 -7.61 -14.82 -15.29
CA GLY A 136 -7.02 -15.58 -16.39
C GLY A 136 -7.02 -14.80 -17.72
N GLU A 137 -6.12 -15.16 -18.63
CA GLU A 137 -5.96 -14.52 -19.94
C GLU A 137 -7.25 -14.45 -20.76
N ASP A 138 -8.13 -15.42 -20.60
CA ASP A 138 -9.44 -15.50 -21.24
C ASP A 138 -10.51 -14.60 -20.60
N THR A 139 -10.17 -13.83 -19.58
CA THR A 139 -11.10 -12.96 -18.85
C THR A 139 -10.64 -11.52 -18.95
N ASP A 140 -11.37 -10.71 -19.73
CA ASP A 140 -11.09 -9.26 -19.82
C ASP A 140 -11.63 -8.55 -18.58
N MET A 141 -10.70 -8.02 -17.75
CA MET A 141 -11.05 -7.24 -16.54
C MET A 141 -11.94 -6.02 -16.83
N ASN A 142 -11.98 -5.55 -18.08
CA ASN A 142 -12.80 -4.42 -18.50
C ASN A 142 -14.18 -4.85 -19.03
N ARG A 143 -14.43 -6.16 -19.16
CA ARG A 143 -15.73 -6.69 -19.56
C ARG A 143 -16.60 -7.06 -18.36
N ALA A 144 -17.55 -6.19 -18.06
CA ALA A 144 -18.49 -6.30 -16.96
C ALA A 144 -19.15 -7.68 -16.83
N ASN A 145 -19.59 -8.29 -17.93
CA ASN A 145 -20.32 -9.56 -17.92
C ASN A 145 -19.45 -10.76 -17.52
N GLU A 146 -18.18 -10.77 -17.91
CA GLU A 146 -17.24 -11.84 -17.56
C GLU A 146 -16.92 -11.80 -16.07
N ILE A 147 -16.58 -10.62 -15.58
CA ILE A 147 -16.29 -10.39 -14.16
C ILE A 147 -17.48 -10.74 -13.26
N ARG A 148 -18.71 -10.33 -13.63
CA ARG A 148 -19.91 -10.68 -12.86
C ARG A 148 -20.11 -12.17 -12.72
N THR A 149 -19.83 -12.94 -13.76
CA THR A 149 -19.99 -14.39 -13.73
C THR A 149 -19.01 -15.03 -12.75
N VAL A 150 -17.74 -14.63 -12.80
CA VAL A 150 -16.68 -15.11 -11.91
C VAL A 150 -17.00 -14.74 -10.46
N MET A 151 -17.29 -13.46 -10.22
CA MET A 151 -17.58 -12.97 -8.86
C MET A 151 -18.84 -13.60 -8.25
N ARG A 152 -19.85 -13.94 -9.06
CA ARG A 152 -21.04 -14.69 -8.58
C ARG A 152 -20.68 -16.12 -8.16
N ALA A 153 -19.82 -16.80 -8.91
CA ALA A 153 -19.38 -18.13 -8.55
C ALA A 153 -18.62 -18.12 -7.22
N LEU A 154 -17.67 -17.18 -7.05
CA LEU A 154 -16.92 -17.02 -5.81
C LEU A 154 -17.78 -16.56 -4.64
N ALA A 155 -18.77 -15.70 -4.86
CA ALA A 155 -19.73 -15.31 -3.82
C ALA A 155 -20.55 -16.52 -3.33
N ARG A 156 -20.93 -17.43 -4.24
CA ARG A 156 -21.59 -18.69 -3.86
C ARG A 156 -20.68 -19.59 -3.04
N VAL A 157 -19.41 -19.74 -3.46
CA VAL A 157 -18.41 -20.51 -2.68
C VAL A 157 -18.26 -19.92 -1.28
N ALA A 158 -18.13 -18.59 -1.16
CA ALA A 158 -18.08 -17.91 0.12
C ALA A 158 -19.30 -18.23 0.99
N GLU A 159 -20.51 -18.09 0.45
CA GLU A 159 -21.77 -18.37 1.17
C GLU A 159 -21.89 -19.82 1.61
N GLU A 160 -21.59 -20.77 0.74
CA GLU A 160 -21.71 -22.21 1.03
C GLU A 160 -20.68 -22.72 2.04
N THR A 161 -19.49 -22.11 2.09
CA THR A 161 -18.39 -22.50 3.00
C THR A 161 -18.34 -21.68 4.28
N GLY A 162 -19.02 -20.52 4.30
CA GLY A 162 -18.89 -19.53 5.36
C GLY A 162 -17.51 -18.83 5.35
N CYS A 163 -16.70 -19.00 4.30
CA CYS A 163 -15.39 -18.38 4.18
C CYS A 163 -15.51 -16.91 3.79
N ALA A 164 -14.81 -16.02 4.50
CA ALA A 164 -14.61 -14.65 4.06
C ALA A 164 -13.57 -14.63 2.93
N ILE A 165 -13.93 -14.16 1.73
CA ILE A 165 -13.01 -14.02 0.60
C ILE A 165 -12.59 -12.58 0.50
N VAL A 166 -11.29 -12.32 0.60
CA VAL A 166 -10.68 -10.99 0.54
C VAL A 166 -9.81 -10.87 -0.71
N PHE A 167 -10.11 -9.90 -1.53
CA PHE A 167 -9.28 -9.55 -2.68
C PHE A 167 -8.51 -8.28 -2.40
N ILE A 168 -7.19 -8.34 -2.56
CA ILE A 168 -6.32 -7.17 -2.55
C ILE A 168 -6.12 -6.71 -3.99
N GLY A 169 -6.23 -5.40 -4.24
CA GLY A 169 -6.08 -4.91 -5.60
C GLY A 169 -5.57 -3.49 -5.71
N HIS A 170 -5.04 -3.18 -6.88
CA HIS A 170 -4.52 -1.87 -7.22
C HIS A 170 -5.59 -0.98 -7.84
N LEU A 171 -5.57 0.31 -7.48
CA LEU A 171 -6.44 1.30 -8.10
C LEU A 171 -6.00 1.64 -9.53
N ASN A 172 -6.96 1.96 -10.38
CA ASN A 172 -6.67 2.48 -11.71
C ASN A 172 -6.07 3.89 -11.62
N LYS A 173 -5.05 4.18 -12.45
CA LYS A 173 -4.31 5.46 -12.46
C LYS A 173 -5.09 6.65 -13.05
N THR A 174 -6.39 6.61 -13.17
CA THR A 174 -7.21 7.70 -13.72
C THR A 174 -7.26 8.86 -12.73
N LYS A 175 -6.51 9.94 -13.01
CA LYS A 175 -6.48 11.13 -12.15
C LYS A 175 -7.80 11.90 -12.24
N GLY A 176 -8.29 12.41 -11.11
CA GLY A 176 -9.38 13.40 -11.06
C GLY A 176 -10.81 12.85 -11.01
N THR A 177 -10.98 11.54 -10.81
CA THR A 177 -12.30 10.92 -10.58
C THR A 177 -12.51 10.58 -9.11
N SER A 178 -13.77 10.63 -8.64
CA SER A 178 -14.13 10.24 -7.27
C SER A 178 -13.76 8.77 -6.97
N SER A 179 -13.67 8.42 -5.68
CA SER A 179 -13.35 7.08 -5.18
C SER A 179 -14.10 5.95 -5.90
N ALA A 180 -15.38 6.18 -6.19
CA ALA A 180 -16.25 5.23 -6.86
C ALA A 180 -15.79 4.82 -8.28
N TYR A 181 -15.02 5.68 -8.97
CA TYR A 181 -14.57 5.46 -10.35
C TYR A 181 -13.09 5.08 -10.48
N ARG A 182 -12.29 5.18 -9.40
CA ARG A 182 -10.88 4.75 -9.38
C ARG A 182 -10.71 3.29 -9.02
N GLY A 183 -11.82 2.55 -8.80
CA GLY A 183 -11.81 1.16 -8.37
C GLY A 183 -11.09 0.20 -9.31
N LEU A 184 -10.88 -0.99 -8.83
CA LEU A 184 -10.26 -2.14 -9.49
C LEU A 184 -10.96 -2.46 -10.82
N GLY A 185 -10.31 -2.27 -11.96
CA GLY A 185 -10.82 -2.65 -13.27
C GLY A 185 -12.20 -2.05 -13.56
N THR A 186 -13.22 -2.89 -13.66
CA THR A 186 -14.61 -2.45 -13.84
C THR A 186 -15.30 -2.13 -12.52
N ILE A 187 -16.30 -1.26 -12.59
CA ILE A 187 -17.28 -0.98 -11.53
C ILE A 187 -17.92 -2.27 -10.95
N ASP A 188 -17.89 -3.35 -11.73
CA ASP A 188 -18.51 -4.63 -11.38
C ASP A 188 -17.76 -5.41 -10.28
N PHE A 189 -16.45 -5.26 -10.15
CA PHE A 189 -15.72 -5.78 -8.99
C PHE A 189 -16.27 -5.16 -7.69
N ARG A 190 -16.31 -3.81 -7.65
CA ARG A 190 -16.84 -3.08 -6.51
C ARG A 190 -18.33 -3.43 -6.27
N ALA A 191 -19.13 -3.55 -7.34
CA ALA A 191 -20.55 -3.88 -7.23
C ALA A 191 -20.78 -5.27 -6.61
N SER A 192 -19.92 -6.24 -6.92
CA SER A 192 -20.04 -7.64 -6.45
C SER A 192 -19.61 -7.82 -4.98
N ALA A 193 -18.70 -6.98 -4.47
CA ALA A 193 -18.27 -7.04 -3.09
C ALA A 193 -19.32 -6.47 -2.14
N ARG A 194 -19.41 -7.02 -0.92
CA ARG A 194 -20.29 -6.52 0.15
C ARG A 194 -19.62 -5.45 1.00
N SER A 195 -18.30 -5.46 1.05
CA SER A 195 -17.47 -4.47 1.71
C SER A 195 -16.31 -4.07 0.80
N VAL A 196 -15.96 -2.79 0.78
CA VAL A 196 -14.79 -2.27 0.08
C VAL A 196 -14.02 -1.36 1.02
N LEU A 197 -12.77 -1.68 1.25
CA LEU A 197 -11.84 -0.97 2.12
C LEU A 197 -10.80 -0.28 1.24
N LEU A 198 -10.58 0.99 1.47
CA LEU A 198 -9.56 1.77 0.78
C LEU A 198 -8.38 1.99 1.71
N VAL A 199 -7.18 1.64 1.27
CA VAL A 199 -5.93 1.88 2.02
C VAL A 199 -5.09 2.90 1.29
N GLY A 200 -4.64 3.91 2.02
CA GLY A 200 -3.80 4.97 1.47
C GLY A 200 -2.94 5.65 2.51
N ARG A 201 -2.00 6.46 2.04
CA ARG A 201 -1.02 7.19 2.84
C ARG A 201 -1.52 8.56 3.21
N ILE A 202 -1.20 9.00 4.42
CA ILE A 202 -1.33 10.40 4.80
C ILE A 202 -0.09 11.16 4.35
N ARG A 203 -0.28 12.20 3.54
CA ARG A 203 0.78 12.95 2.87
C ARG A 203 1.83 13.53 3.83
N LYS A 204 1.39 14.06 4.96
CA LYS A 204 2.27 14.68 5.97
C LYS A 204 2.92 13.67 6.94
N GLN A 205 2.53 12.39 6.86
CA GLN A 205 3.00 11.31 7.72
C GLN A 205 3.31 10.07 6.87
N PRO A 206 4.49 10.01 6.22
CA PRO A 206 4.81 9.01 5.21
C PRO A 206 4.79 7.57 5.72
N ASN A 207 4.91 7.36 7.02
CA ASN A 207 4.84 6.04 7.66
C ASN A 207 3.42 5.65 8.06
N VAL A 208 2.47 6.60 8.07
CA VAL A 208 1.08 6.33 8.46
C VAL A 208 0.26 5.93 7.24
N ARG A 209 -0.51 4.86 7.41
CA ARG A 209 -1.54 4.40 6.48
C ARG A 209 -2.88 4.46 7.15
N VAL A 210 -3.89 4.76 6.36
CA VAL A 210 -5.27 4.74 6.83
C VAL A 210 -6.08 3.81 5.95
N MET A 211 -6.87 2.96 6.59
CA MET A 211 -7.90 2.15 5.97
C MET A 211 -9.26 2.82 6.19
N VAL A 212 -9.96 3.15 5.11
CA VAL A 212 -11.30 3.75 5.15
C VAL A 212 -12.32 2.76 4.56
N HIS A 213 -13.49 2.69 5.17
CA HIS A 213 -14.59 1.87 4.67
C HIS A 213 -15.32 2.63 3.56
N ASP A 214 -14.96 2.34 2.29
CA ASP A 214 -15.43 3.03 1.09
C ASP A 214 -16.81 2.54 0.59
N LYS A 215 -17.20 1.33 0.97
CA LYS A 215 -18.52 0.73 0.70
C LYS A 215 -18.88 -0.29 1.77
N SER A 216 -20.04 -0.15 2.35
CA SER A 216 -20.68 -1.17 3.20
C SER A 216 -22.08 -1.49 2.70
N SER A 217 -22.42 -2.78 2.59
CA SER A 217 -23.75 -3.23 2.13
C SER A 217 -24.54 -3.97 3.20
N LEU A 218 -23.91 -4.31 4.33
CA LEU A 218 -24.50 -5.20 5.35
C LEU A 218 -24.53 -4.57 6.75
N ALA A 219 -23.80 -3.47 6.95
CA ALA A 219 -23.74 -2.72 8.20
C ALA A 219 -23.50 -1.23 7.89
N PRO A 220 -23.62 -0.31 8.85
CA PRO A 220 -23.06 1.04 8.73
C PRO A 220 -21.56 0.98 8.43
N GLU A 221 -21.05 2.00 7.74
CA GLU A 221 -19.61 2.11 7.48
C GLU A 221 -18.83 2.18 8.79
N GLY A 222 -17.72 1.43 8.84
CA GLY A 222 -16.79 1.44 9.97
C GLY A 222 -15.98 2.73 10.00
N LYS A 223 -15.47 3.08 11.19
CA LYS A 223 -14.54 4.21 11.34
C LYS A 223 -13.24 3.97 10.58
N PRO A 224 -12.58 5.03 10.09
CA PRO A 224 -11.22 4.91 9.58
C PRO A 224 -10.28 4.31 10.63
N LEU A 225 -9.36 3.45 10.20
CA LEU A 225 -8.36 2.83 11.05
C LEU A 225 -6.97 3.14 10.50
N ALA A 226 -6.10 3.70 11.34
CA ALA A 226 -4.74 4.02 10.97
C ALA A 226 -3.73 3.03 11.54
N PHE A 227 -2.65 2.80 10.78
CA PHE A 227 -1.54 1.95 11.20
C PHE A 227 -0.21 2.50 10.72
N ASN A 228 0.85 2.21 11.48
CA ASN A 228 2.22 2.57 11.13
C ASN A 228 2.85 1.47 10.27
N LEU A 229 3.67 1.88 9.27
CA LEU A 229 4.52 1.00 8.46
C LEU A 229 6.00 1.41 8.55
N GLY A 230 6.39 2.25 9.52
CA GLY A 230 7.78 2.67 9.71
C GLY A 230 8.68 1.51 10.12
N ASN A 231 9.87 1.43 9.53
CA ASN A 231 10.82 0.32 9.77
C ASN A 231 11.34 0.25 11.22
N GLU A 232 11.35 1.37 11.94
CA GLU A 232 11.91 1.42 13.31
C GLU A 232 10.90 0.95 14.37
N GLU A 233 9.61 1.21 14.16
CA GLU A 233 8.55 0.91 15.13
C GLU A 233 7.70 -0.30 14.74
N GLY A 234 7.87 -0.81 13.51
CA GLY A 234 7.09 -1.92 12.96
C GLY A 234 5.61 -1.58 12.76
N PHE A 235 4.81 -2.60 12.47
CA PHE A 235 3.36 -2.46 12.30
C PHE A 235 2.68 -2.35 13.66
N HIS A 236 1.96 -1.26 13.88
CA HIS A 236 1.03 -1.08 15.01
C HIS A 236 -0.12 -0.15 14.63
N TRP A 237 -1.24 -0.28 15.32
CA TRP A 237 -2.41 0.56 15.13
C TRP A 237 -2.22 1.93 15.79
N LEU A 238 -2.81 2.97 15.17
CA LEU A 238 -2.73 4.35 15.62
C LEU A 238 -4.15 4.88 15.89
N GLU A 239 -4.27 5.76 16.88
CA GLU A 239 -5.51 6.46 17.21
C GLU A 239 -5.52 7.88 16.63
N GLY A 240 -6.72 8.50 16.57
CA GLY A 240 -6.86 9.91 16.21
C GLY A 240 -7.04 10.21 14.71
N PHE A 241 -7.45 9.20 13.91
CA PHE A 241 -7.67 9.34 12.46
C PHE A 241 -9.13 9.10 12.05
N ASP A 242 -10.06 9.24 12.96
CA ASP A 242 -11.49 8.84 12.83
C ASP A 242 -12.28 9.64 11.79
N GLU A 243 -11.79 10.81 11.35
CA GLU A 243 -12.52 11.73 10.47
C GLU A 243 -12.07 11.68 9.00
N ILE A 244 -11.09 10.82 8.65
CA ILE A 244 -10.56 10.76 7.30
C ILE A 244 -11.54 10.06 6.36
N THR A 245 -11.86 10.73 5.24
CA THR A 245 -12.75 10.19 4.22
C THR A 245 -12.00 9.50 3.07
N ALA A 246 -12.71 8.64 2.31
CA ALA A 246 -12.15 7.98 1.14
C ALA A 246 -11.71 9.00 0.07
N ASP A 247 -12.46 10.08 -0.14
CA ASP A 247 -12.13 11.11 -1.11
C ASP A 247 -10.88 11.91 -0.70
N GLU A 248 -10.70 12.21 0.57
CA GLU A 248 -9.48 12.82 1.11
C GLU A 248 -8.28 11.90 0.92
N LEU A 249 -8.42 10.61 1.20
CA LEU A 249 -7.35 9.63 1.06
C LEU A 249 -6.91 9.48 -0.42
N LEU A 250 -7.87 9.44 -1.36
CA LEU A 250 -7.61 9.32 -2.80
C LEU A 250 -7.10 10.59 -3.45
N SER A 251 -7.44 11.74 -2.91
CA SER A 251 -6.90 13.02 -3.37
C SER A 251 -5.48 13.27 -2.86
N GLY A 252 -4.89 12.29 -2.15
CA GLY A 252 -3.58 12.43 -1.52
C GLY A 252 -3.64 13.38 -0.32
N GLY A 253 -4.79 13.36 0.40
CA GLY A 253 -5.09 14.32 1.44
C GLY A 253 -5.64 15.65 0.89
N GLY A 254 -6.57 15.56 -0.08
CA GLY A 254 -7.10 16.69 -0.86
C GLY A 254 -6.35 16.80 -2.21
N ALA A 255 -7.07 17.10 -3.30
CA ALA A 255 -6.40 17.51 -4.54
C ALA A 255 -5.37 18.58 -4.17
N GLU A 256 -4.11 18.41 -4.64
CA GLU A 256 -3.03 19.35 -4.36
C GLU A 256 -3.55 20.75 -4.66
N THR A 257 -4.04 21.40 -3.61
CA THR A 257 -4.45 22.79 -3.79
C THR A 257 -3.17 23.55 -4.05
N LYS A 258 -3.26 24.62 -4.83
CA LYS A 258 -2.10 25.51 -5.00
C LYS A 258 -1.56 26.00 -3.64
N GLY A 259 -2.39 25.89 -2.58
CA GLY A 259 -2.01 26.15 -1.20
C GLY A 259 -1.08 25.09 -0.63
N ASP A 260 -1.37 23.82 -0.87
CA ASP A 260 -0.54 22.70 -0.36
C ASP A 260 0.80 22.65 -1.10
N ALA A 261 0.77 22.83 -2.43
CA ALA A 261 2.00 22.97 -3.23
C ALA A 261 2.86 24.16 -2.79
N ALA A 262 2.22 25.24 -2.31
CA ALA A 262 2.93 26.38 -1.74
C ALA A 262 3.53 26.05 -0.38
N GLU A 263 2.83 25.30 0.48
CA GLU A 263 3.35 24.84 1.79
C GLU A 263 4.57 23.93 1.59
N ASP A 264 4.46 22.94 0.71
CA ASP A 264 5.56 22.01 0.41
C ASP A 264 6.78 22.74 -0.15
N LEU A 265 6.56 23.69 -1.06
CA LEU A 265 7.63 24.54 -1.61
C LEU A 265 8.33 25.38 -0.53
N ILE A 266 7.56 25.99 0.37
CA ILE A 266 8.12 26.79 1.47
C ILE A 266 8.93 25.89 2.41
N LEU A 267 8.41 24.72 2.80
CA LEU A 267 9.09 23.78 3.69
C LEU A 267 10.38 23.22 3.08
N ASP A 268 10.37 22.92 1.77
CA ASP A 268 11.54 22.46 1.04
C ASP A 268 12.64 23.54 1.01
N MET A 269 12.27 24.76 0.64
CA MET A 269 13.22 25.88 0.56
C MET A 269 13.75 26.33 1.93
N LEU A 270 13.03 26.11 3.02
CA LEU A 270 13.45 26.45 4.39
C LEU A 270 14.04 25.24 5.14
N SER A 271 14.23 24.11 4.47
CA SER A 271 14.69 22.85 5.09
C SER A 271 16.09 22.95 5.72
N SER A 272 16.95 23.84 5.21
CA SER A 272 18.29 24.08 5.73
C SER A 272 18.32 24.87 7.05
N GLY A 273 17.21 25.47 7.47
CA GLY A 273 17.14 26.37 8.62
C GLY A 273 17.74 27.77 8.38
N GLU A 274 18.29 28.02 7.19
CA GLU A 274 18.88 29.31 6.82
C GLU A 274 17.82 30.33 6.36
N TYR A 275 18.16 31.61 6.43
CA TYR A 275 17.31 32.69 5.95
C TYR A 275 17.25 32.74 4.43
N VAL A 276 16.10 32.41 3.84
CA VAL A 276 15.86 32.50 2.39
C VAL A 276 15.09 33.78 2.07
N ALA A 277 15.48 34.48 1.01
CA ALA A 277 14.79 35.69 0.57
C ALA A 277 13.35 35.34 0.11
N ALA A 278 12.35 36.07 0.61
CA ALA A 278 10.95 35.89 0.24
C ALA A 278 10.72 36.00 -1.28
N GLU A 279 11.54 36.83 -1.92
CA GLU A 279 11.51 37.04 -3.38
C GLU A 279 11.88 35.76 -4.15
N GLN A 280 12.86 35.00 -3.66
CA GLN A 280 13.24 33.71 -4.25
C GLN A 280 12.12 32.65 -4.11
N ILE A 281 11.47 32.60 -2.94
CA ILE A 281 10.33 31.71 -2.71
C ILE A 281 9.17 32.08 -3.65
N HIS A 282 8.85 33.37 -3.78
CA HIS A 282 7.81 33.83 -4.70
C HIS A 282 8.16 33.59 -6.18
N ALA A 283 9.44 33.73 -6.57
CA ALA A 283 9.89 33.43 -7.92
C ALA A 283 9.74 31.96 -8.24
N LYS A 284 10.17 31.08 -7.34
CA LYS A 284 10.04 29.63 -7.49
C LYS A 284 8.58 29.17 -7.54
N ALA A 285 7.72 29.76 -6.71
CA ALA A 285 6.28 29.51 -6.71
C ALA A 285 5.63 29.93 -8.05
N LYS A 286 6.08 31.06 -8.64
CA LYS A 286 5.59 31.53 -9.92
C LYS A 286 5.94 30.58 -11.07
N GLU A 287 7.12 29.93 -11.04
CA GLU A 287 7.49 28.89 -11.99
C GLU A 287 6.52 27.70 -11.95
N GLN A 288 5.95 27.40 -10.78
CA GLN A 288 4.95 26.35 -10.56
C GLN A 288 3.50 26.82 -10.72
N ASN A 289 3.26 28.01 -11.30
CA ASN A 289 1.93 28.62 -11.44
C ASN A 289 1.17 28.84 -10.12
N ILE A 290 1.90 29.07 -9.01
CA ILE A 290 1.36 29.41 -7.69
C ILE A 290 1.41 30.94 -7.51
N SER A 291 0.26 31.53 -7.10
CA SER A 291 0.17 32.98 -6.89
C SER A 291 0.87 33.42 -5.60
N THR A 292 1.42 34.63 -5.57
CA THR A 292 2.00 35.26 -4.37
C THR A 292 1.02 35.28 -3.18
N ARG A 293 -0.27 35.46 -3.45
CA ARG A 293 -1.33 35.42 -2.43
C ARG A 293 -1.39 34.03 -1.79
N THR A 294 -1.42 32.97 -2.62
CA THR A 294 -1.43 31.57 -2.17
C THR A 294 -0.21 31.24 -1.32
N VAL A 295 0.99 31.72 -1.72
CA VAL A 295 2.23 31.52 -0.94
C VAL A 295 2.14 32.21 0.44
N ASN A 296 1.59 33.41 0.51
CA ASN A 296 1.45 34.12 1.79
C ASN A 296 0.38 33.49 2.70
N GLU A 297 -0.71 32.97 2.13
CA GLU A 297 -1.73 32.20 2.86
C GLU A 297 -1.16 30.87 3.37
N ALA A 298 -0.38 30.15 2.55
CA ALA A 298 0.32 28.93 2.94
C ALA A 298 1.32 29.19 4.09
N LYS A 299 2.14 30.25 3.96
CA LYS A 299 3.06 30.66 5.02
C LYS A 299 2.37 30.84 6.38
N SER A 300 1.18 31.45 6.40
CA SER A 300 0.45 31.70 7.66
C SER A 300 -0.05 30.41 8.34
N ARG A 301 -0.14 29.30 7.61
CA ARG A 301 -0.56 27.98 8.10
C ARG A 301 0.61 27.14 8.64
N ILE A 302 1.84 27.49 8.24
CA ILE A 302 3.03 26.77 8.68
C ILE A 302 3.52 27.35 10.00
N PRO A 303 3.43 26.61 11.13
CA PRO A 303 3.95 27.09 12.40
C PRO A 303 5.49 27.13 12.41
N GLY A 304 6.09 28.05 13.13
CA GLY A 304 7.55 28.12 13.32
C GLY A 304 8.33 28.91 12.26
N ILE A 305 7.67 29.47 11.24
CA ILE A 305 8.38 30.36 10.29
C ILE A 305 8.66 31.71 10.93
N VAL A 306 9.95 32.04 11.01
CA VAL A 306 10.45 33.35 11.44
C VAL A 306 10.64 34.23 10.22
N THR A 307 10.23 35.50 10.34
CA THR A 307 10.38 36.52 9.28
C THR A 307 11.28 37.63 9.77
N LYS A 308 12.35 37.96 9.01
CA LYS A 308 13.29 39.04 9.32
C LYS A 308 13.45 39.98 8.13
N LYS A 309 13.51 41.27 8.39
CA LYS A 309 13.83 42.27 7.35
C LYS A 309 15.32 42.50 7.35
N ILE A 310 16.00 42.22 6.24
CA ILE A 310 17.44 42.45 6.07
C ILE A 310 17.61 43.42 4.88
N GLY A 311 18.11 44.61 5.15
CA GLY A 311 18.22 45.65 4.15
C GLY A 311 16.85 46.05 3.57
N LYS A 312 16.70 45.94 2.24
CA LYS A 312 15.45 46.24 1.53
C LYS A 312 14.53 45.00 1.35
N GLY A 313 14.98 43.78 1.72
CA GLY A 313 14.27 42.53 1.48
C GLY A 313 13.70 41.89 2.75
N TRP A 314 12.69 41.02 2.57
CA TRP A 314 12.17 40.15 3.59
C TRP A 314 12.74 38.75 3.43
N PHE A 315 13.11 38.13 4.55
CA PHE A 315 13.67 36.78 4.60
C PHE A 315 12.87 35.91 5.55
N TRP A 316 12.73 34.63 5.20
CA TRP A 316 12.02 33.60 6.00
C TRP A 316 13.01 32.51 6.37
N ALA A 317 12.85 31.94 7.58
CA ALA A 317 13.62 30.83 8.06
C ALA A 317 12.76 29.94 8.97
N MET A 318 13.20 28.70 9.19
CA MET A 318 12.59 27.76 10.13
C MET A 318 13.68 27.22 11.08
N PRO A 319 14.09 27.98 12.09
CA PRO A 319 15.30 27.71 12.90
C PRO A 319 15.23 26.41 13.70
N ASP A 320 14.05 25.94 14.14
CA ASP A 320 13.90 24.75 14.98
C ASP A 320 14.31 23.43 14.33
N ARG A 321 14.49 23.39 13.00
CA ARG A 321 15.01 22.21 12.30
C ARG A 321 16.52 22.08 12.31
N ALA A 322 17.26 23.14 12.62
CA ALA A 322 18.72 23.21 12.56
C ALA A 322 19.44 23.12 13.90
N GLY A 323 18.73 23.11 15.04
CA GLY A 323 19.35 22.97 16.37
C GLY A 323 20.41 24.03 16.74
N LYS A 324 20.34 25.25 16.16
CA LYS A 324 21.24 26.38 16.47
C LYS A 324 20.49 27.52 17.13
N SER A 325 20.96 27.91 18.34
CA SER A 325 20.50 29.04 19.12
C SER A 325 20.78 30.37 18.46
N ASP A 326 19.89 31.34 18.67
CA ASP A 326 19.87 32.71 18.07
C ASP A 326 21.09 33.60 18.37
N GLU A 327 22.17 33.12 18.97
CA GLU A 327 23.25 33.99 19.47
C GLU A 327 24.47 34.19 18.56
N ASP A 328 24.59 33.51 17.40
CA ASP A 328 25.83 33.55 16.61
C ASP A 328 25.73 34.10 15.16
N CYS A 329 24.76 34.92 14.84
CA CYS A 329 24.71 35.57 13.53
C CYS A 329 25.06 37.10 13.63
N ASN A 330 26.30 37.42 14.06
CA ASN A 330 26.91 38.69 13.77
C ASN A 330 27.51 38.66 12.36
N ILE A 331 26.70 39.02 11.35
CA ILE A 331 27.24 39.36 10.04
C ILE A 331 27.85 40.74 10.13
N ALA A 332 29.18 40.77 10.01
CA ALA A 332 29.93 42.00 9.89
C ALA A 332 29.49 42.77 8.62
N VAL A 333 28.81 43.88 8.84
CA VAL A 333 28.55 44.86 7.79
C VAL A 333 29.81 45.70 7.69
N SER A 334 30.66 45.47 6.68
CA SER A 334 31.68 46.40 6.28
C SER A 334 31.02 47.58 5.58
N SER A 335 30.98 48.69 6.29
CA SER A 335 30.73 50.00 5.70
C SER A 335 31.98 50.48 5.02
N ASP A 336 32.02 50.51 3.70
CA ASP A 336 32.87 51.46 2.98
C ASP A 336 32.13 51.90 1.72
N ASP A 337 31.66 53.13 1.85
CA ASP A 337 31.13 53.99 0.81
C ASP A 337 32.31 54.71 0.18
N LYS A 338 32.64 54.44 -1.07
CA LYS A 338 33.35 55.40 -1.96
C LYS A 338 33.06 55.04 -3.41
N THR A 339 32.33 55.92 -4.00
CA THR A 339 32.22 56.18 -5.44
C THR A 339 33.61 56.36 -6.08
N GLU A 340 33.86 55.60 -7.17
CA GLU A 340 34.66 56.11 -8.29
C GLU A 340 34.26 55.35 -9.58
N ASP A 341 33.96 56.19 -10.53
CA ASP A 341 33.63 55.97 -11.92
C ASP A 341 34.87 55.44 -12.68
N CYS A 342 34.77 54.34 -13.41
CA CYS A 342 35.64 54.14 -14.59
C CYS A 342 35.07 53.09 -15.52
N SER A 343 34.97 53.49 -16.71
CA SER A 343 34.57 52.88 -17.94
C SER A 343 35.52 51.77 -18.45
N LEU A 344 34.93 50.84 -19.22
CA LEU A 344 35.43 50.12 -20.40
C LEU A 344 36.36 48.89 -20.21
N GLU A 345 35.91 47.87 -20.84
CA GLU A 345 36.43 46.96 -21.87
C GLU A 345 36.47 45.48 -21.56
N GLU A 346 35.99 44.77 -22.54
CA GLU A 346 35.93 43.37 -22.86
C GLU A 346 37.17 42.54 -22.46
N ASP A 347 36.98 41.33 -21.97
CA ASP A 347 37.49 40.14 -22.69
C ASP A 347 37.03 38.83 -22.07
N VAL A 348 36.72 37.92 -22.97
CA VAL A 348 36.22 36.56 -22.84
C VAL A 348 37.34 35.61 -22.46
N ALA A 349 37.09 34.69 -21.53
CA ALA A 349 37.53 33.30 -21.70
C ALA A 349 36.89 32.34 -20.65
N PRO A 350 36.48 31.14 -21.03
CA PRO A 350 35.81 30.19 -20.14
C PRO A 350 36.80 29.32 -19.36
N CYS A 351 36.58 29.21 -18.07
CA CYS A 351 37.33 28.30 -17.22
C CYS A 351 36.71 26.89 -17.28
N THR A 352 37.35 25.99 -17.97
CA THR A 352 37.10 24.55 -17.96
C THR A 352 37.56 23.96 -16.63
N LEU A 353 36.64 23.40 -15.87
CA LEU A 353 36.94 22.54 -14.72
C LEU A 353 37.30 21.15 -15.26
N GLN A 354 38.57 20.80 -15.11
CA GLN A 354 39.12 19.48 -15.42
C GLN A 354 39.06 18.63 -14.16
N CYS A 355 38.19 17.62 -14.18
CA CYS A 355 38.19 16.58 -13.17
C CYS A 355 39.35 15.64 -13.43
N CYS A 356 40.24 15.53 -12.45
CA CYS A 356 41.25 14.48 -12.39
C CYS A 356 40.58 13.14 -12.05
N ILE A 357 40.68 12.20 -12.96
CA ILE A 357 40.41 10.79 -12.73
C ILE A 357 41.78 10.13 -12.57
N ASP A 358 42.10 9.65 -11.38
CA ASP A 358 43.24 8.75 -11.16
C ASP A 358 42.83 7.33 -11.53
N GLU A 359 43.41 6.83 -12.63
CA GLU A 359 43.46 5.42 -12.96
C GLU A 359 44.64 4.81 -12.18
N ASN A 360 44.35 3.75 -11.42
CA ASN A 360 45.20 2.57 -11.22
C ASN A 360 44.70 1.73 -10.06
N ASP A 361 44.01 0.65 -10.35
CA ASP A 361 44.34 -0.69 -9.85
C ASP A 361 43.42 -1.74 -10.50
N CYS A 362 43.94 -2.35 -11.60
CA CYS A 362 43.40 -3.59 -12.15
C CYS A 362 44.32 -4.70 -11.69
N THR A 363 43.91 -5.48 -10.71
CA THR A 363 44.47 -6.80 -10.45
C THR A 363 43.61 -7.86 -11.12
N GLU A 364 44.21 -8.55 -12.07
CA GLU A 364 43.68 -9.70 -12.79
C GLU A 364 43.39 -10.88 -11.83
N VAL A 365 42.21 -11.49 -11.98
CA VAL A 365 41.86 -12.77 -11.39
C VAL A 365 41.92 -13.82 -12.49
N PRO A 366 42.64 -14.93 -12.32
CA PRO A 366 42.79 -15.96 -13.36
C PRO A 366 41.52 -16.78 -13.52
N THR A 367 41.12 -17.02 -14.74
CA THR A 367 40.11 -17.98 -15.15
C THR A 367 40.62 -19.40 -14.96
N GLU A 368 40.05 -20.16 -14.01
CA GLU A 368 40.22 -21.62 -13.96
C GLU A 368 39.10 -22.31 -14.75
N ASP A 369 39.57 -23.22 -15.56
CA ASP A 369 38.90 -24.13 -16.47
C ASP A 369 38.08 -25.18 -15.68
N LEU A 370 36.77 -25.24 -15.88
CA LEU A 370 35.90 -26.26 -15.33
C LEU A 370 35.43 -27.21 -16.42
N SER A 371 36.30 -28.14 -16.78
CA SER A 371 35.93 -29.41 -17.39
C SER A 371 36.10 -30.51 -16.34
N GLU A 372 35.00 -31.20 -16.03
CA GLU A 372 34.83 -32.56 -15.54
C GLU A 372 33.82 -32.67 -14.39
N VAL A 373 32.60 -33.09 -14.73
CA VAL A 373 31.61 -33.60 -13.78
C VAL A 373 31.50 -35.11 -13.96
N PRO A 374 31.75 -35.94 -12.96
CA PRO A 374 31.44 -37.36 -13.04
C PRO A 374 29.97 -37.61 -12.68
N SER A 375 29.27 -38.18 -13.65
CA SER A 375 27.96 -38.82 -13.47
C SER A 375 28.13 -40.12 -12.67
N GLN A 376 27.48 -40.24 -11.51
CA GLN A 376 26.95 -41.51 -10.96
C GLN A 376 26.23 -41.24 -9.61
N VAL A 377 24.91 -41.25 -9.60
CA VAL A 377 24.11 -41.64 -8.42
C VAL A 377 22.99 -42.56 -8.92
N SER A 378 23.04 -43.79 -8.53
CA SER A 378 22.04 -44.83 -8.77
C SER A 378 20.80 -44.63 -7.83
N PRO A 379 19.59 -45.04 -8.24
CA PRO A 379 18.39 -44.87 -7.41
C PRO A 379 18.29 -45.99 -6.34
N LEU A 380 18.00 -45.57 -5.13
CA LEU A 380 17.63 -46.46 -4.00
C LEU A 380 16.24 -47.01 -4.21
N SER A 381 16.17 -48.37 -4.32
CA SER A 381 14.95 -49.15 -4.36
C SER A 381 14.29 -49.21 -2.97
N VAL A 382 13.05 -48.72 -2.84
CA VAL A 382 12.20 -48.92 -1.67
C VAL A 382 11.39 -50.19 -1.91
N LYS A 383 11.52 -51.18 -1.04
CA LYS A 383 10.67 -52.39 -1.00
C LYS A 383 9.37 -52.08 -0.26
N PRO A 384 8.22 -52.59 -0.71
CA PRO A 384 6.98 -52.49 0.05
C PRO A 384 6.96 -53.52 1.18
N SER A 385 6.61 -53.09 2.38
CA SER A 385 6.30 -53.95 3.52
C SER A 385 4.89 -54.48 3.43
N VAL A 386 4.78 -55.78 3.41
CA VAL A 386 3.53 -56.55 3.54
C VAL A 386 3.09 -56.54 5.01
N THR A 387 1.91 -56.10 5.30
CA THR A 387 1.23 -56.31 6.58
C THR A 387 0.24 -57.48 6.44
N GLU A 388 0.56 -58.54 7.15
CA GLU A 388 -0.34 -59.68 7.36
C GLU A 388 -1.56 -59.28 8.19
N GLY A 389 -2.71 -59.79 7.79
CA GLY A 389 -3.97 -59.69 8.52
C GLY A 389 -3.99 -60.56 9.75
N ILE A 390 -4.67 -60.10 10.78
CA ILE A 390 -5.17 -60.96 11.88
C ILE A 390 -6.66 -60.76 11.94
N ALA A 391 -7.35 -61.88 11.70
CA ALA A 391 -8.76 -62.03 11.96
C ALA A 391 -8.97 -62.32 13.47
N GLY A 392 -10.00 -61.75 14.04
CA GLY A 392 -10.49 -61.99 15.38
C GLY A 392 -11.75 -61.19 15.65
#